data_57522290bb77843b7bc25097aa28b45b
#
_entry.id   57522290bb77843b7bc25097aa28b45b
#
_cell.length_a   1.000
_cell.length_b   1.000
_cell.length_c   1.000
_cell.angle_alpha   90.00
_cell.angle_beta   90.00
_cell.angle_gamma   90.00
#
_symmetry.space_group_name_H-M   'P 1'
#
loop_
_entity.id
_entity.type
_entity.pdbx_description
1 polymer ?
#
loop_
_entity_poly.entity_id
_entity_poly.type
_entity_poly.pdbx_seq_one_letter_code
_entity_poly.pdbx_strand_id
1 'polypeptide(L)'
;MMIESKLDFKFSYGKTSFKDAALIRQAVFVEEQGFEKEFDKLDNTAYHLVIYKDEQPIAVGRMYFKDKTTMILGRIAAIKEYRGQKLGSKVVTALENKARELGCLETELSAQQQAQKFYEKLGYKPDGDMYYDEWCPHVTMKKIL
;
A
#
# COMPACT_ATOMS: atom_id res chain seq x y z
N MET A 1 -12.83 -1.31 -32.12
CA MET A 1 -12.53 -2.23 -31.01
C MET A 1 -11.63 -1.52 -30.01
N MET A 2 -12.10 -1.41 -28.78
CA MET A 2 -11.27 -0.82 -27.71
C MET A 2 -10.34 -1.88 -27.14
N ILE A 3 -9.05 -1.59 -27.13
CA ILE A 3 -8.06 -2.41 -26.46
C ILE A 3 -7.87 -1.81 -25.08
N GLU A 4 -8.27 -2.56 -24.05
CA GLU A 4 -7.99 -2.13 -22.69
C GLU A 4 -6.49 -2.23 -22.41
N SER A 5 -5.93 -1.16 -21.85
CA SER A 5 -4.55 -1.16 -21.41
C SER A 5 -4.39 -2.14 -20.26
N LYS A 6 -3.45 -3.05 -20.39
CA LYS A 6 -3.12 -3.99 -19.33
C LYS A 6 -2.39 -3.30 -18.20
N LEU A 7 -2.77 -3.68 -16.97
CA LEU A 7 -2.01 -3.30 -15.78
C LEU A 7 -0.95 -4.37 -15.51
N ASP A 8 0.27 -3.94 -15.30
CA ASP A 8 1.37 -4.81 -14.88
C ASP A 8 1.65 -4.62 -13.40
N PHE A 9 1.69 -5.73 -12.65
CA PHE A 9 1.95 -5.74 -11.22
C PHE A 9 3.36 -6.28 -11.01
N LYS A 10 4.26 -5.44 -10.48
CA LYS A 10 5.65 -5.83 -10.25
C LYS A 10 6.02 -5.72 -8.78
N PHE A 11 6.48 -6.82 -8.22
CA PHE A 11 7.02 -6.87 -6.86
C PHE A 11 8.54 -6.80 -6.87
N SER A 12 9.09 -6.11 -5.87
CA SER A 12 10.52 -6.13 -5.58
C SER A 12 10.72 -6.21 -4.08
N TYR A 13 11.92 -6.61 -3.65
CA TYR A 13 12.27 -6.70 -2.24
C TYR A 13 13.40 -5.72 -1.92
N GLY A 14 13.26 -4.98 -0.82
CA GLY A 14 14.24 -4.00 -0.42
C GLY A 14 14.32 -2.84 -1.41
N LYS A 15 15.51 -2.28 -1.57
CA LYS A 15 15.70 -1.11 -2.45
C LYS A 15 16.33 -1.44 -3.80
N THR A 16 16.34 -2.71 -4.21
CA THR A 16 16.95 -3.13 -5.46
C THR A 16 16.28 -2.50 -6.69
N SER A 17 14.96 -2.32 -6.66
CA SER A 17 14.17 -1.71 -7.73
C SER A 17 13.18 -0.72 -7.11
N PHE A 18 13.71 0.31 -6.45
CA PHE A 18 12.92 1.18 -5.59
C PHE A 18 12.52 2.50 -6.22
N LYS A 19 13.12 2.86 -7.34
CA LYS A 19 12.98 4.20 -7.96
C LYS A 19 11.52 4.58 -8.24
N ASP A 20 10.76 3.69 -8.87
CA ASP A 20 9.38 4.00 -9.27
C ASP A 20 8.44 4.07 -8.07
N ALA A 21 8.63 3.20 -7.08
CA ALA A 21 7.89 3.29 -5.82
C ALA A 21 8.18 4.62 -5.11
N ALA A 22 9.44 5.02 -5.06
CA ALA A 22 9.85 6.27 -4.44
C ALA A 22 9.22 7.49 -5.13
N LEU A 23 9.13 7.49 -6.47
CA LEU A 23 8.50 8.57 -7.22
C LEU A 23 7.04 8.77 -6.83
N ILE A 24 6.26 7.69 -6.78
CA ILE A 24 4.84 7.78 -6.42
C ILE A 24 4.69 8.22 -4.96
N ARG A 25 5.48 7.65 -4.06
CA ARG A 25 5.41 7.99 -2.63
C ARG A 25 5.79 9.44 -2.36
N GLN A 26 6.80 9.95 -3.07
CA GLN A 26 7.17 11.36 -2.98
C GLN A 26 6.01 12.25 -3.44
N ALA A 27 5.41 11.94 -4.58
CA ALA A 27 4.31 12.75 -5.14
C ALA A 27 3.07 12.76 -4.23
N VAL A 28 2.68 11.59 -3.70
CA VAL A 28 1.44 11.46 -2.93
C VAL A 28 1.63 11.81 -1.46
N PHE A 29 2.57 11.17 -0.79
CA PHE A 29 2.67 11.31 0.66
C PHE A 29 3.42 12.58 1.07
N VAL A 30 4.47 12.96 0.36
CA VAL A 30 5.24 14.15 0.70
C VAL A 30 4.62 15.41 0.08
N GLU A 31 4.47 15.43 -1.24
CA GLU A 31 4.02 16.64 -1.94
C GLU A 31 2.53 16.95 -1.75
N GLU A 32 1.65 15.95 -1.90
CA GLU A 32 0.20 16.17 -1.71
C GLU A 32 -0.19 16.22 -0.23
N GLN A 33 0.29 15.25 0.58
CA GLN A 33 -0.19 15.07 1.95
C GLN A 33 0.69 15.70 3.02
N GLY A 34 1.91 16.09 2.70
CA GLY A 34 2.78 16.82 3.60
C GLY A 34 3.49 15.99 4.68
N PHE A 35 3.63 14.67 4.47
CA PHE A 35 4.41 13.86 5.40
C PHE A 35 5.90 14.13 5.24
N GLU A 36 6.62 14.23 6.37
CA GLU A 36 8.06 14.50 6.39
C GLU A 36 8.90 13.23 6.43
N LYS A 37 8.40 12.18 7.12
CA LYS A 37 9.14 10.93 7.35
C LYS A 37 8.58 9.78 6.50
N GLU A 38 8.44 10.00 5.21
CA GLU A 38 7.86 9.00 4.31
C GLU A 38 8.77 7.79 4.12
N PHE A 39 10.07 8.02 3.93
CA PHE A 39 11.04 6.97 3.68
C PHE A 39 11.72 6.55 4.98
N ASP A 40 11.80 5.25 5.24
CA ASP A 40 12.31 4.72 6.49
C ASP A 40 13.14 3.44 6.28
N LYS A 41 13.68 2.89 7.39
CA LYS A 41 14.50 1.68 7.35
C LYS A 41 13.74 0.43 6.91
N LEU A 42 12.41 0.42 7.09
CA LEU A 42 11.57 -0.70 6.71
C LEU A 42 11.60 -0.94 5.20
N ASP A 43 11.90 0.10 4.42
CA ASP A 43 12.04 -0.02 2.97
C ASP A 43 13.12 -1.03 2.57
N ASN A 44 14.12 -1.24 3.41
CA ASN A 44 15.22 -2.18 3.13
C ASN A 44 14.80 -3.65 3.24
N THR A 45 13.75 -3.95 4.00
CA THR A 45 13.27 -5.32 4.25
C THR A 45 11.80 -5.50 3.89
N ALA A 46 11.24 -4.56 3.14
CA ALA A 46 9.87 -4.62 2.69
C ALA A 46 9.76 -5.17 1.28
N TYR A 47 8.61 -5.77 0.99
CA TYR A 47 8.18 -6.04 -0.38
C TYR A 47 7.50 -4.79 -0.90
N HIS A 48 7.88 -4.36 -2.10
CA HIS A 48 7.30 -3.20 -2.77
C HIS A 48 6.54 -3.64 -4.00
N LEU A 49 5.30 -3.17 -4.12
CA LEU A 49 4.48 -3.39 -5.30
C LEU A 49 4.36 -2.08 -6.07
N VAL A 50 4.57 -2.14 -7.37
CA VAL A 50 4.25 -1.03 -8.27
C VAL A 50 3.33 -1.57 -9.35
N ILE A 51 2.24 -0.85 -9.59
CA ILE A 51 1.33 -1.12 -10.71
C ILE A 51 1.67 -0.15 -11.83
N TYR A 52 1.84 -0.70 -13.03
CA TYR A 52 2.15 0.05 -14.24
C TYR A 52 0.99 -0.01 -15.23
N LYS A 53 0.77 1.10 -15.92
CA LYS A 53 -0.13 1.16 -17.07
C LYS A 53 0.67 1.75 -18.22
N ASP A 54 0.78 0.97 -19.32
CA ASP A 54 1.57 1.39 -20.48
C ASP A 54 2.99 1.86 -20.07
N GLU A 55 3.63 1.06 -19.22
CA GLU A 55 4.98 1.29 -18.70
C GLU A 55 5.10 2.48 -17.74
N GLN A 56 4.01 3.17 -17.44
CA GLN A 56 4.00 4.26 -16.46
C GLN A 56 3.62 3.74 -15.07
N PRO A 57 4.44 4.02 -14.02
CA PRO A 57 4.06 3.66 -12.66
C PRO A 57 2.88 4.52 -12.19
N ILE A 58 1.79 3.89 -11.73
CA ILE A 58 0.56 4.59 -11.39
C ILE A 58 0.08 4.32 -9.96
N ALA A 59 0.51 3.26 -9.33
CA ALA A 59 0.11 2.94 -7.96
C ALA A 59 1.20 2.14 -7.27
N VAL A 60 1.20 2.17 -5.94
CA VAL A 60 2.24 1.56 -5.12
C VAL A 60 1.65 1.00 -3.83
N GLY A 61 2.31 0.00 -3.27
CA GLY A 61 2.08 -0.50 -1.94
C GLY A 61 3.34 -1.11 -1.39
N ARG A 62 3.41 -1.18 -0.07
CA ARG A 62 4.55 -1.76 0.65
C ARG A 62 4.03 -2.74 1.69
N MET A 63 4.75 -3.82 1.94
CA MET A 63 4.45 -4.69 3.07
C MET A 63 5.71 -5.31 3.64
N TYR A 64 5.68 -5.61 4.94
CA TYR A 64 6.77 -6.26 5.65
C TYR A 64 6.22 -7.16 6.75
N PHE A 65 6.98 -8.18 7.12
CA PHE A 65 6.57 -9.10 8.17
C PHE A 65 6.58 -8.42 9.53
N LYS A 66 5.48 -8.51 10.26
CA LYS A 66 5.41 -8.22 11.69
C LYS A 66 5.95 -9.41 12.48
N ASP A 67 5.53 -10.60 12.06
CA ASP A 67 5.99 -11.89 12.55
C ASP A 67 5.79 -12.91 11.41
N LYS A 68 5.96 -14.20 11.71
CA LYS A 68 5.91 -15.25 10.68
C LYS A 68 4.56 -15.39 9.97
N THR A 69 3.47 -14.94 10.61
CA THR A 69 2.10 -15.16 10.11
C THR A 69 1.34 -13.88 9.81
N THR A 70 1.91 -12.71 10.13
CA THR A 70 1.27 -11.41 9.94
C THR A 70 2.13 -10.51 9.07
N MET A 71 1.52 -9.97 8.01
CA MET A 71 2.15 -8.99 7.13
C MET A 71 1.54 -7.62 7.38
N ILE A 72 2.39 -6.60 7.54
CA ILE A 72 1.94 -5.22 7.69
C ILE A 72 1.97 -4.55 6.32
N LEU A 73 0.82 -4.07 5.87
CA LEU A 73 0.65 -3.35 4.63
C LEU A 73 0.69 -1.85 4.89
N GLY A 74 1.23 -1.11 3.95
CA GLY A 74 1.25 0.35 4.05
C GLY A 74 1.73 1.01 2.77
N ARG A 75 1.87 2.31 2.80
CA ARG A 75 2.31 3.12 1.66
C ARG A 75 1.47 2.87 0.41
N ILE A 76 0.17 2.63 0.60
CA ILE A 76 -0.78 2.36 -0.49
C ILE A 76 -1.23 3.69 -1.08
N ALA A 77 -0.93 3.89 -2.36
CA ALA A 77 -1.21 5.15 -3.02
C ALA A 77 -1.39 4.97 -4.52
N ALA A 78 -2.18 5.86 -5.12
CA ALA A 78 -2.29 5.99 -6.56
C ALA A 78 -2.00 7.44 -6.93
N ILE A 79 -1.36 7.66 -8.08
CA ILE A 79 -1.13 9.01 -8.55
C ILE A 79 -2.48 9.67 -8.89
N LYS A 80 -2.56 10.98 -8.71
CA LYS A 80 -3.80 11.75 -8.76
C LYS A 80 -4.58 11.53 -10.06
N GLU A 81 -3.89 11.48 -11.19
CA GLU A 81 -4.50 11.36 -12.53
C GLU A 81 -5.20 10.03 -12.74
N TYR A 82 -4.89 9.01 -11.94
CA TYR A 82 -5.46 7.66 -12.09
C TYR A 82 -6.39 7.26 -10.94
N ARG A 83 -6.73 8.19 -10.05
CA ARG A 83 -7.69 7.92 -8.97
C ARG A 83 -9.10 7.70 -9.52
N GLY A 84 -9.93 6.99 -8.76
CA GLY A 84 -11.27 6.62 -9.18
C GLY A 84 -11.34 5.35 -10.02
N GLN A 85 -10.22 4.66 -10.22
CA GLN A 85 -10.14 3.43 -11.02
C GLN A 85 -9.93 2.18 -10.17
N LYS A 86 -10.23 2.26 -8.88
CA LYS A 86 -10.09 1.15 -7.92
C LYS A 86 -8.66 0.63 -7.78
N LEU A 87 -7.67 1.46 -8.03
CA LEU A 87 -6.26 1.06 -7.92
C LEU A 87 -5.88 0.71 -6.48
N GLY A 88 -6.39 1.44 -5.50
CA GLY A 88 -6.16 1.11 -4.09
C GLY A 88 -6.59 -0.30 -3.74
N SER A 89 -7.79 -0.71 -4.17
CA SER A 89 -8.29 -2.08 -3.98
C SER A 89 -7.39 -3.09 -4.67
N LYS A 90 -6.93 -2.80 -5.87
CA LYS A 90 -6.04 -3.68 -6.62
C LYS A 90 -4.69 -3.85 -5.92
N VAL A 91 -4.14 -2.77 -5.37
CA VAL A 91 -2.90 -2.83 -4.58
C VAL A 91 -3.09 -3.71 -3.37
N VAL A 92 -4.13 -3.47 -2.57
CA VAL A 92 -4.40 -4.24 -1.35
C VAL A 92 -4.58 -5.73 -1.67
N THR A 93 -5.40 -6.05 -2.68
CA THR A 93 -5.64 -7.43 -3.08
C THR A 93 -4.36 -8.14 -3.53
N ALA A 94 -3.53 -7.46 -4.32
CA ALA A 94 -2.25 -8.02 -4.77
C ALA A 94 -1.29 -8.26 -3.60
N LEU A 95 -1.22 -7.33 -2.65
CA LEU A 95 -0.42 -7.50 -1.45
C LEU A 95 -0.91 -8.68 -0.60
N GLU A 96 -2.23 -8.79 -0.41
CA GLU A 96 -2.83 -9.90 0.34
C GLU A 96 -2.52 -11.25 -0.29
N ASN A 97 -2.65 -11.35 -1.61
CA ASN A 97 -2.36 -12.59 -2.33
C ASN A 97 -0.89 -12.98 -2.19
N LYS A 98 0.01 -12.00 -2.27
CA LYS A 98 1.43 -12.23 -2.07
C LYS A 98 1.73 -12.66 -0.63
N ALA A 99 1.06 -12.04 0.34
CA ALA A 99 1.20 -12.41 1.76
C ALA A 99 0.76 -13.87 2.00
N ARG A 100 -0.34 -14.30 1.37
CA ARG A 100 -0.78 -15.71 1.43
C ARG A 100 0.26 -16.66 0.85
N GLU A 101 0.84 -16.32 -0.30
CA GLU A 101 1.91 -17.12 -0.91
C GLU A 101 3.11 -17.25 0.02
N LEU A 102 3.40 -16.22 0.80
CA LEU A 102 4.50 -16.20 1.76
C LEU A 102 4.17 -16.85 3.11
N GLY A 103 2.95 -17.40 3.26
CA GLY A 103 2.54 -18.15 4.45
C GLY A 103 1.85 -17.32 5.52
N CYS A 104 1.47 -16.09 5.23
CA CYS A 104 0.76 -15.26 6.20
C CYS A 104 -0.70 -15.65 6.33
N LEU A 105 -1.23 -15.52 7.56
CA LEU A 105 -2.62 -15.80 7.91
C LEU A 105 -3.42 -14.54 8.17
N GLU A 106 -2.74 -13.40 8.33
CA GLU A 106 -3.34 -12.13 8.70
C GLU A 106 -2.57 -10.99 8.06
N THR A 107 -3.31 -9.92 7.70
CA THR A 107 -2.72 -8.65 7.33
C THR A 107 -3.17 -7.56 8.29
N GLU A 108 -2.28 -6.61 8.53
CA GLU A 108 -2.50 -5.47 9.40
C GLU A 108 -2.06 -4.21 8.67
N LEU A 109 -2.71 -3.09 8.94
CA LEU A 109 -2.30 -1.81 8.39
C LEU A 109 -2.68 -0.67 9.33
N SER A 110 -2.04 0.47 9.11
CA SER A 110 -2.38 1.72 9.77
C SER A 110 -3.11 2.60 8.77
N ALA A 111 -4.44 2.71 8.93
CA ALA A 111 -5.28 3.44 8.01
C ALA A 111 -5.40 4.91 8.42
N GLN A 112 -5.21 5.81 7.47
CA GLN A 112 -5.62 7.20 7.68
C GLN A 112 -7.12 7.21 7.97
N GLN A 113 -7.57 8.00 8.94
CA GLN A 113 -8.95 7.97 9.41
C GLN A 113 -9.96 8.16 8.28
N GLN A 114 -9.69 9.03 7.32
CA GLN A 114 -10.59 9.24 6.18
C GLN A 114 -10.64 8.04 5.23
N ALA A 115 -9.70 7.11 5.31
CA ALA A 115 -9.68 5.90 4.48
C ALA A 115 -10.27 4.67 5.20
N GLN A 116 -10.70 4.80 6.45
CA GLN A 116 -11.18 3.68 7.24
C GLN A 116 -12.30 2.90 6.55
N LYS A 117 -13.29 3.61 6.00
CA LYS A 117 -14.41 2.96 5.30
C LYS A 117 -13.97 2.18 4.07
N PHE A 118 -12.97 2.69 3.36
CA PHE A 118 -12.39 1.99 2.22
C PHE A 118 -11.84 0.63 2.64
N TYR A 119 -11.07 0.59 3.72
CA TYR A 119 -10.52 -0.67 4.24
C TYR A 119 -11.57 -1.58 4.83
N GLU A 120 -12.60 -1.03 5.47
CA GLU A 120 -13.72 -1.83 5.99
C GLU A 120 -14.42 -2.61 4.87
N LYS A 121 -14.61 -1.98 3.71
CA LYS A 121 -15.17 -2.66 2.53
C LYS A 121 -14.30 -3.79 2.01
N LEU A 122 -13.00 -3.75 2.27
CA LEU A 122 -12.07 -4.80 1.89
C LEU A 122 -11.94 -5.90 2.94
N GLY A 123 -12.69 -5.80 4.04
CA GLY A 123 -12.74 -6.81 5.08
C GLY A 123 -11.89 -6.51 6.31
N TYR A 124 -11.31 -5.32 6.40
CA TYR A 124 -10.52 -4.90 7.57
C TYR A 124 -11.42 -4.41 8.69
N LYS A 125 -10.99 -4.68 9.93
CA LYS A 125 -11.69 -4.22 11.13
C LYS A 125 -10.73 -3.38 11.99
N PRO A 126 -11.21 -2.26 12.56
CA PRO A 126 -10.38 -1.47 13.46
C PRO A 126 -10.00 -2.25 14.71
N ASP A 127 -8.77 -2.04 15.18
CA ASP A 127 -8.23 -2.66 16.38
C ASP A 127 -7.51 -1.59 17.20
N GLY A 128 -8.16 -1.16 18.27
CA GLY A 128 -7.64 -0.12 19.15
C GLY A 128 -8.13 1.29 18.78
N ASP A 129 -7.58 2.26 19.49
CA ASP A 129 -7.99 3.66 19.37
C ASP A 129 -7.24 4.39 18.27
N MET A 130 -7.80 5.52 17.86
CA MET A 130 -7.15 6.43 16.93
C MET A 130 -5.85 6.98 17.55
N TYR A 131 -4.83 7.13 16.71
CA TYR A 131 -3.55 7.76 17.09
C TYR A 131 -3.08 8.65 15.94
N TYR A 132 -2.12 9.54 16.23
CA TYR A 132 -1.56 10.43 15.22
C TYR A 132 -0.24 9.87 14.69
N ASP A 133 -0.12 9.84 13.36
CA ASP A 133 1.15 9.70 12.66
C ASP A 133 1.43 11.06 12.02
N GLU A 134 2.43 11.77 12.56
CA GLU A 134 2.67 13.17 12.26
C GLU A 134 1.39 13.99 12.54
N TRP A 135 0.86 14.70 11.53
CA TRP A 135 -0.37 15.49 11.67
C TRP A 135 -1.66 14.68 11.45
N CYS A 136 -1.54 13.49 10.90
CA CYS A 136 -2.67 12.73 10.38
C CYS A 136 -3.21 11.70 11.38
N PRO A 137 -4.52 11.71 11.69
CA PRO A 137 -5.11 10.67 12.53
C PRO A 137 -5.20 9.34 11.79
N HIS A 138 -4.81 8.27 12.47
CA HIS A 138 -4.76 6.90 11.97
C HIS A 138 -5.45 5.94 12.93
N VAL A 139 -5.84 4.79 12.41
CA VAL A 139 -6.32 3.66 13.21
C VAL A 139 -5.71 2.36 12.67
N THR A 140 -5.30 1.49 13.57
CA THR A 140 -4.82 0.16 13.20
C THR A 140 -6.01 -0.69 12.75
N MET A 141 -5.87 -1.39 11.64
CA MET A 141 -6.90 -2.28 11.11
C MET A 141 -6.29 -3.64 10.77
N LYS A 142 -7.08 -4.69 10.92
CA LYS A 142 -6.65 -6.08 10.72
C LYS A 142 -7.64 -6.87 9.90
N LYS A 143 -7.12 -7.86 9.18
CA LYS A 143 -7.93 -8.77 8.37
C LYS A 143 -7.33 -10.18 8.44
N ILE A 144 -8.18 -11.18 8.71
CA ILE A 144 -7.82 -12.60 8.59
C ILE A 144 -7.91 -12.97 7.12
N LEU A 145 -6.84 -13.55 6.62
CA LEU A 145 -6.76 -13.92 5.20
C LEU A 145 -7.46 -15.24 4.87
#